data_25612e16b523a1f3cb908e2ce76299ed
#
_entry.id   25612e16b523a1f3cb908e2ce76299ed
#
_cell.length_a   1.000
_cell.length_b   1.000
_cell.length_c   1.000
_cell.angle_alpha   90.00
_cell.angle_beta   90.00
_cell.angle_gamma   90.00
#
_symmetry.space_group_name_H-M   'P 1'
#
loop_
_entity.id
_entity.type
_entity.pdbx_description
1 polymer ?
#
loop_
_entity_poly.entity_id
_entity_poly.type
_entity_poly.pdbx_seq_one_letter_code
_entity_poly.pdbx_strand_id
1 'polypeptide(L)' 'MRQVVIHPGEDGFWVAECPSLPGCISQGGNKEEAIKNIKEAIQGYIISLEDDGLPVPEENFDTFLLAV' A
#
# COMPACT_ATOMS: atom_id res chain seq x y z
N MET A 1 11.45 3.38 3.35
CA MET A 1 10.91 3.13 2.00
C MET A 1 10.12 1.84 1.98
N ARG A 2 8.96 1.82 1.32
CA ARG A 2 8.10 0.63 1.27
C ARG A 2 7.75 0.29 -0.16
N GLN A 3 7.69 -0.98 -0.47
CA GLN A 3 7.30 -1.48 -1.76
C GLN A 3 5.77 -1.43 -1.90
N VAL A 4 5.29 -0.99 -3.05
CA VAL A 4 3.85 -0.88 -3.34
C VAL A 4 3.58 -1.59 -4.66
N VAL A 5 2.49 -2.36 -4.69
CA VAL A 5 1.98 -3.00 -5.90
C VAL A 5 0.82 -2.17 -6.43
N ILE A 6 0.83 -1.85 -7.72
CA ILE A 6 -0.21 -1.04 -8.35
C ILE A 6 -0.75 -1.82 -9.55
N HIS A 7 -2.08 -1.94 -9.63
CA HIS A 7 -2.72 -2.66 -10.73
C HIS A 7 -4.08 -2.04 -11.06
N PRO A 8 -4.59 -2.28 -12.27
CA PRO A 8 -5.93 -1.82 -12.62
C PRO A 8 -6.98 -2.51 -11.74
N GLY A 9 -7.95 -1.73 -11.28
CA GLY A 9 -9.14 -2.24 -10.60
C GLY A 9 -10.34 -2.22 -11.52
N GLU A 10 -11.54 -2.25 -10.93
CA GLU A 10 -12.79 -2.19 -11.68
C GLU A 10 -13.13 -0.74 -12.04
N ASP A 11 -13.93 -0.57 -13.10
CA ASP A 11 -14.51 0.72 -13.50
C ASP A 11 -13.47 1.83 -13.75
N GLY A 12 -12.30 1.45 -14.24
CA GLY A 12 -11.25 2.42 -14.56
C GLY A 12 -10.45 2.91 -13.37
N PHE A 13 -10.71 2.40 -12.17
CA PHE A 13 -9.91 2.73 -11.00
C PHE A 13 -8.59 1.96 -11.00
N TRP A 14 -7.64 2.50 -10.26
CA TRP A 14 -6.35 1.86 -10.01
C TRP A 14 -6.25 1.54 -8.52
N VAL A 15 -5.73 0.36 -8.22
CA VAL A 15 -5.56 -0.12 -6.85
C VAL A 15 -4.09 -0.13 -6.50
N ALA A 16 -3.77 0.32 -5.28
CA ALA A 16 -2.42 0.28 -4.74
C ALA A 16 -2.45 -0.46 -3.41
N GLU A 17 -1.46 -1.31 -3.19
CA GLU A 17 -1.35 -2.11 -1.97
C GLU A 17 0.08 -2.09 -1.47
N CYS A 18 0.24 -2.00 -0.15
CA CYS A 18 1.53 -2.12 0.51
C CYS A 18 1.62 -3.50 1.16
N PRO A 19 2.29 -4.48 0.52
CA PRO A 19 2.29 -5.86 1.03
C PRO A 19 2.92 -6.02 2.42
N SER A 20 3.87 -5.17 2.79
CA SER A 20 4.51 -5.26 4.10
C SER A 20 3.64 -4.74 5.25
N LEU A 21 2.52 -4.08 4.92
CA LEU A 21 1.56 -3.59 5.91
C LEU A 21 0.20 -4.25 5.62
N PRO A 22 -0.15 -5.33 6.32
CA PRO A 22 -1.38 -6.08 6.04
C PRO A 22 -2.62 -5.19 6.05
N GLY A 23 -3.41 -5.29 4.99
CA GLY A 23 -4.63 -4.49 4.85
C GLY A 23 -4.44 -3.05 4.40
N CYS A 24 -3.20 -2.61 4.14
CA CYS A 24 -2.94 -1.25 3.67
C CYS A 24 -3.15 -1.19 2.16
N ILE A 25 -4.36 -0.82 1.77
CA ILE A 25 -4.81 -0.78 0.38
C ILE A 25 -5.46 0.57 0.13
N SER A 26 -5.26 1.11 -1.06
CA SER A 26 -5.92 2.34 -1.48
C SER A 26 -6.23 2.28 -2.97
N GLN A 27 -6.92 3.29 -3.47
CA GLN A 27 -7.29 3.35 -4.87
C GLN A 27 -7.32 4.79 -5.36
N GLY A 28 -7.36 4.97 -6.66
CA GLY A 28 -7.49 6.28 -7.28
C GLY A 28 -8.03 6.17 -8.69
N GLY A 29 -8.43 7.30 -9.27
CA GLY A 29 -8.97 7.35 -10.62
C GLY A 29 -7.91 7.19 -11.71
N ASN A 30 -6.64 7.28 -11.35
CA ASN A 30 -5.49 7.05 -12.23
C ASN A 30 -4.32 6.58 -11.39
N LYS A 31 -3.20 6.22 -12.03
CA LYS A 31 -2.02 5.70 -11.32
C LYS A 31 -1.46 6.72 -10.33
N GLU A 32 -1.35 7.96 -10.74
CA GLU A 32 -0.76 9.02 -9.91
C GLU A 32 -1.59 9.24 -8.64
N GLU A 33 -2.90 9.21 -8.77
CA GLU A 33 -3.79 9.36 -7.63
C GLU A 33 -3.70 8.15 -6.70
N ALA A 34 -3.64 6.94 -7.25
CA ALA A 34 -3.47 5.72 -6.46
C ALA A 34 -2.16 5.76 -5.68
N ILE A 35 -1.07 6.22 -6.30
CA ILE A 35 0.23 6.37 -5.65
C ILE A 35 0.15 7.38 -4.51
N LYS A 36 -0.46 8.53 -4.76
CA LYS A 36 -0.63 9.56 -3.73
C LYS A 36 -1.43 9.01 -2.56
N ASN A 37 -2.53 8.33 -2.85
CA ASN A 37 -3.42 7.83 -1.81
C ASN A 37 -2.78 6.71 -0.99
N ILE A 38 -2.00 5.81 -1.62
CA ILE A 38 -1.32 4.77 -0.85
C ILE A 38 -0.22 5.33 0.03
N LYS A 39 0.48 6.39 -0.41
CA LYS A 39 1.47 7.05 0.44
C LYS A 39 0.83 7.61 1.70
N GLU A 40 -0.33 8.26 1.58
CA GLU A 40 -1.07 8.77 2.71
C GLU A 40 -1.56 7.63 3.61
N ALA A 41 -2.05 6.55 3.02
CA ALA A 41 -2.52 5.38 3.76
C ALA A 41 -1.39 4.73 4.56
N ILE A 42 -0.20 4.63 3.98
CA ILE A 42 0.98 4.09 4.66
C ILE A 42 1.32 4.95 5.88
N GLN A 43 1.35 6.27 5.72
CA GLN A 43 1.65 7.18 6.82
C GLN A 43 0.64 7.03 7.96
N GLY A 44 -0.65 7.02 7.62
CA GLY A 44 -1.70 6.86 8.63
C GLY A 44 -1.65 5.49 9.32
N TYR A 45 -1.33 4.45 8.58
CA TYR A 45 -1.19 3.09 9.11
C TYR A 45 -0.07 3.04 10.16
N ILE A 46 1.09 3.59 9.82
CA ILE A 46 2.25 3.60 10.72
C ILE A 46 1.97 4.45 11.96
N ILE A 47 1.40 5.64 11.78
CA ILE A 47 1.05 6.52 12.90
C ILE A 47 0.07 5.83 13.85
N SER A 48 -0.92 5.13 13.31
CA SER A 48 -1.90 4.40 14.13
C SER A 48 -1.23 3.32 14.97
N LEU A 49 -0.30 2.55 14.38
CA LEU A 49 0.44 1.54 15.12
C LEU A 49 1.29 2.15 16.23
N GLU A 50 2.00 3.23 15.94
CA GLU A 50 2.84 3.91 16.91
C GLU A 50 2.03 4.50 18.07
N ASP A 51 0.86 5.07 17.76
CA ASP A 51 -0.03 5.61 18.78
C ASP A 51 -0.55 4.52 19.72
N ASP A 52 -0.74 3.30 19.22
CA ASP A 52 -1.20 2.17 19.99
C ASP A 52 -0.04 1.40 20.66
N GLY A 53 1.19 1.85 20.47
CA GLY A 53 2.37 1.17 21.03
C GLY A 53 2.64 -0.18 20.39
N LEU A 54 2.14 -0.41 19.16
CA LEU A 54 2.34 -1.65 18.45
C LEU A 54 3.57 -1.60 17.55
N PRO A 55 4.23 -2.74 17.31
CA PRO A 55 5.39 -2.75 16.42
C PRO A 55 5.00 -2.49 14.98
N VAL A 56 5.83 -1.71 14.27
CA VAL A 56 5.64 -1.44 12.84
C VAL A 56 6.35 -2.55 12.06
N PRO A 57 5.64 -3.29 11.18
CA PRO A 57 6.29 -4.32 10.37
C PRO A 57 7.42 -3.76 9.52
N GLU A 58 8.52 -4.49 9.44
CA GLU A 58 9.65 -4.09 8.63
C GLU A 58 9.42 -4.42 7.15
N GLU A 59 9.98 -3.60 6.28
CA GLU A 59 9.99 -3.87 4.84
C GLU A 59 11.13 -4.82 4.52
N ASN A 60 10.85 -5.91 3.81
CA ASN A 60 11.86 -6.90 3.42
C ASN A 60 12.02 -7.07 1.91
N PHE A 61 11.22 -6.33 1.11
CA PHE A 61 11.31 -6.29 -0.35
C PHE A 61 11.26 -7.67 -1.02
N ASP A 62 10.48 -8.60 -0.48
CA ASP A 62 10.37 -9.95 -1.02
C ASP A 62 9.10 -10.19 -1.84
N THR A 63 8.37 -9.13 -2.19
CA THR A 63 7.21 -9.22 -3.06
C THR A 63 7.65 -9.30 -4.52
N PHE A 64 7.05 -10.21 -5.27
CA PHE A 64 7.31 -10.31 -6.71
C PHE A 64 6.05 -10.72 -7.45
N LEU A 65 6.01 -10.42 -8.75
CA LEU A 65 4.93 -10.80 -9.62
C LEU A 65 5.26 -12.15 -10.26
N LEU A 66 4.28 -13.06 -10.26
CA LEU A 66 4.46 -14.39 -10.81
C LEU A 66 3.28 -14.74 -11.71
N ALA A 67 3.59 -15.13 -12.94
CA ALA A 67 2.59 -15.62 -13.88
C ALA A 67 2.66 -17.16 -13.90
N VAL A 68 1.53 -17.79 -13.61
CA VAL A 68 1.43 -19.26 -13.55
C VAL A 68 0.32 -19.77 -14.46
#